data_e1ae9c3044edab8947be4781f79693fb
#
_entry.id   e1ae9c3044edab8947be4781f79693fb
#
_cell.length_a   1.000
_cell.length_b   1.000
_cell.length_c   1.000
_cell.angle_alpha   90.00
_cell.angle_beta   90.00
_cell.angle_gamma   90.00
#
_symmetry.space_group_name_H-M   'P 1'
#
loop_
_entity.id
_entity.type
_entity.pdbx_description
1 polymer ?
#
loop_
_entity_poly.entity_id
_entity_poly.type
_entity_poly.pdbx_seq_one_letter_code
_entity_poly.pdbx_strand_id
1 'polypeptide(L)'
;MPNLSFVIPAYNEQDSLAELHQQIATVAADNSYDFEIVFVDDGSTDDTWKIIESLSTANENVKAIMLRGNYGKAAALRAGAKMSTGDLIITMDADLQDDPAEVPKMLAALTDDFDLVSGWKEVRNDPVNKTMPSKVFNWLVGLLTGVRLHDHNCGFKVYRREIFDEVKLYGEMHRFVPVLAAAKGFRVTEIPVNHRARQHGVSKYGLKRLPKGFLDLLTVSFLTGFNQRPLHLLGMFGLATFSVGAFGMFAMAIYWILRMVAYPEWTPLHQRPVVLYSVGLLILGTQLLSMGFLAELIVAKGQSREEPYSIAKKLE
;
A
#
# COMPACT_ATOMS: atom_id res chain seq x y z
N MET A 1 15.91 8.91 -25.44
CA MET A 1 14.71 9.21 -24.62
C MET A 1 14.53 8.04 -23.68
N PRO A 2 13.95 8.21 -22.49
CA PRO A 2 13.72 7.07 -21.60
C PRO A 2 12.71 6.11 -22.24
N ASN A 3 12.95 4.81 -22.09
CA ASN A 3 12.01 3.77 -22.51
C ASN A 3 10.88 3.68 -21.47
N LEU A 4 9.62 3.71 -21.93
CA LEU A 4 8.43 3.76 -21.06
C LEU A 4 7.71 2.41 -21.02
N SER A 5 7.36 1.93 -19.85
CA SER A 5 6.50 0.75 -19.69
C SER A 5 5.17 1.14 -19.05
N PHE A 6 4.09 1.03 -19.82
CA PHE A 6 2.73 1.19 -19.30
C PHE A 6 2.27 -0.13 -18.71
N VAL A 7 2.09 -0.18 -17.40
CA VAL A 7 1.60 -1.36 -16.67
C VAL A 7 0.13 -1.17 -16.33
N ILE A 8 -0.73 -1.96 -16.97
CA ILE A 8 -2.18 -1.81 -16.93
C ILE A 8 -2.84 -3.08 -16.37
N PRO A 9 -3.21 -3.08 -15.07
CA PRO A 9 -4.00 -4.16 -14.50
C PRO A 9 -5.44 -4.10 -15.03
N ALA A 10 -5.96 -5.23 -15.49
CA ALA A 10 -7.32 -5.37 -16.01
C ALA A 10 -8.06 -6.49 -15.29
N TYR A 11 -9.34 -6.27 -15.00
CA TYR A 11 -10.25 -7.28 -14.47
C TYR A 11 -11.69 -7.00 -14.91
N ASN A 12 -12.19 -7.76 -15.88
CA ASN A 12 -13.48 -7.55 -16.54
C ASN A 12 -13.60 -6.12 -17.13
N GLU A 13 -12.72 -5.82 -18.08
CA GLU A 13 -12.58 -4.51 -18.72
C GLU A 13 -12.56 -4.62 -20.26
N GLN A 14 -13.29 -5.61 -20.81
CA GLN A 14 -13.33 -5.90 -22.24
C GLN A 14 -13.68 -4.70 -23.13
N ASP A 15 -14.52 -3.77 -22.63
CA ASP A 15 -15.05 -2.67 -23.45
C ASP A 15 -14.10 -1.47 -23.56
N SER A 16 -13.03 -1.41 -22.75
CA SER A 16 -12.16 -0.24 -22.61
C SER A 16 -10.74 -0.44 -23.17
N LEU A 17 -10.24 -1.68 -23.24
CA LEU A 17 -8.83 -1.98 -23.50
C LEU A 17 -8.36 -1.53 -24.90
N ALA A 18 -9.16 -1.75 -25.93
CA ALA A 18 -8.80 -1.36 -27.30
C ALA A 18 -8.67 0.16 -27.45
N GLU A 19 -9.59 0.91 -26.85
CA GLU A 19 -9.54 2.37 -26.84
C GLU A 19 -8.36 2.88 -26.03
N LEU A 20 -8.10 2.31 -24.84
CA LEU A 20 -6.94 2.68 -24.01
C LEU A 20 -5.62 2.46 -24.74
N HIS A 21 -5.46 1.30 -25.39
CA HIS A 21 -4.30 1.00 -26.22
C HIS A 21 -4.10 2.09 -27.29
N GLN A 22 -5.16 2.44 -28.05
CA GLN A 22 -5.09 3.45 -29.09
C GLN A 22 -4.69 4.82 -28.54
N GLN A 23 -5.26 5.23 -27.40
CA GLN A 23 -4.94 6.51 -26.77
C GLN A 23 -3.46 6.57 -26.32
N ILE A 24 -2.93 5.51 -25.71
CA ILE A 24 -1.51 5.42 -25.32
C ILE A 24 -0.61 5.48 -26.55
N ALA A 25 -0.91 4.68 -27.58
CA ALA A 25 -0.14 4.66 -28.81
C ALA A 25 -0.09 6.03 -29.51
N THR A 26 -1.22 6.75 -29.52
CA THR A 26 -1.30 8.12 -30.08
C THR A 26 -0.39 9.08 -29.29
N VAL A 27 -0.49 9.10 -27.96
CA VAL A 27 0.34 9.97 -27.11
C VAL A 27 1.83 9.65 -27.27
N ALA A 28 2.17 8.37 -27.37
CA ALA A 28 3.56 7.95 -27.56
C ALA A 28 4.10 8.38 -28.94
N ALA A 29 3.30 8.24 -29.99
CA ALA A 29 3.68 8.67 -31.34
C ALA A 29 3.85 10.19 -31.42
N ASP A 30 2.91 10.96 -30.89
CA ASP A 30 2.93 12.43 -30.89
C ASP A 30 4.15 13.02 -30.18
N ASN A 31 4.66 12.30 -29.15
CA ASN A 31 5.82 12.72 -28.36
C ASN A 31 7.10 11.95 -28.70
N SER A 32 7.08 11.05 -29.70
CA SER A 32 8.21 10.21 -30.10
C SER A 32 8.79 9.39 -28.95
N TYR A 33 7.94 8.85 -28.08
CA TYR A 33 8.37 7.98 -26.99
C TYR A 33 8.61 6.56 -27.48
N ASP A 34 9.71 5.95 -27.00
CA ASP A 34 9.90 4.51 -27.05
C ASP A 34 9.11 3.88 -25.91
N PHE A 35 8.20 2.94 -26.20
CA PHE A 35 7.26 2.44 -25.22
C PHE A 35 6.86 0.99 -25.43
N GLU A 36 6.48 0.36 -24.35
CA GLU A 36 5.75 -0.90 -24.32
C GLU A 36 4.49 -0.78 -23.44
N ILE A 37 3.50 -1.62 -23.71
CA ILE A 37 2.32 -1.77 -22.88
C ILE A 37 2.29 -3.19 -22.32
N VAL A 38 2.21 -3.33 -21.00
CA VAL A 38 2.09 -4.61 -20.30
C VAL A 38 0.68 -4.70 -19.70
N PHE A 39 -0.21 -5.39 -20.39
CA PHE A 39 -1.52 -5.71 -19.85
C PHE A 39 -1.43 -6.90 -18.90
N VAL A 40 -2.04 -6.77 -17.71
CA VAL A 40 -2.09 -7.85 -16.72
C VAL A 40 -3.55 -8.18 -16.42
N ASP A 41 -4.04 -9.29 -16.97
CA ASP A 41 -5.37 -9.80 -16.68
C ASP A 41 -5.37 -10.50 -15.31
N ASP A 42 -6.08 -9.93 -14.35
CA ASP A 42 -6.21 -10.45 -12.98
C ASP A 42 -7.34 -11.49 -12.87
N GLY A 43 -7.35 -12.46 -13.81
CA GLY A 43 -8.29 -13.57 -13.81
C GLY A 43 -9.71 -13.17 -14.21
N SER A 44 -9.86 -12.41 -15.29
CA SER A 44 -11.17 -11.99 -15.82
C SER A 44 -12.04 -13.17 -16.22
N THR A 45 -13.34 -12.96 -16.17
CA THR A 45 -14.39 -13.95 -16.52
C THR A 45 -15.15 -13.59 -17.81
N ASP A 46 -14.88 -12.43 -18.38
CA ASP A 46 -15.39 -11.93 -19.65
C ASP A 46 -14.37 -12.11 -20.80
N ASP A 47 -14.54 -11.40 -21.90
CA ASP A 47 -13.64 -11.48 -23.05
C ASP A 47 -12.36 -10.60 -22.94
N THR A 48 -12.07 -10.05 -21.76
CA THR A 48 -10.88 -9.22 -21.49
C THR A 48 -9.60 -9.87 -22.02
N TRP A 49 -9.34 -11.14 -21.69
CA TRP A 49 -8.14 -11.84 -22.14
C TRP A 49 -8.06 -11.99 -23.66
N LYS A 50 -9.17 -12.31 -24.33
CA LYS A 50 -9.20 -12.44 -25.79
C LYS A 50 -8.80 -11.14 -26.48
N ILE A 51 -9.25 -10.00 -25.95
CA ILE A 51 -8.90 -8.68 -26.48
C ILE A 51 -7.42 -8.38 -26.25
N ILE A 52 -6.90 -8.66 -25.06
CA ILE A 52 -5.47 -8.49 -24.73
C ILE A 52 -4.61 -9.37 -25.68
N GLU A 53 -4.98 -10.63 -25.87
CA GLU A 53 -4.30 -11.56 -26.77
C GLU A 53 -4.28 -11.05 -28.22
N SER A 54 -5.40 -10.51 -28.69
CA SER A 54 -5.51 -9.89 -30.03
C SER A 54 -4.60 -8.65 -30.15
N LEU A 55 -4.58 -7.77 -29.14
CA LEU A 55 -3.73 -6.57 -29.12
C LEU A 55 -2.24 -6.95 -29.13
N SER A 56 -1.84 -7.94 -28.33
CA SER A 56 -0.47 -8.44 -28.25
C SER A 56 -0.02 -9.11 -29.56
N THR A 57 -0.92 -9.80 -30.24
CA THR A 57 -0.61 -10.43 -31.53
C THR A 57 -0.45 -9.39 -32.66
N ALA A 58 -1.20 -8.30 -32.59
CA ALA A 58 -1.21 -7.24 -33.60
C ALA A 58 -0.10 -6.19 -33.41
N ASN A 59 0.50 -6.09 -32.23
CA ASN A 59 1.45 -5.01 -31.88
C ASN A 59 2.64 -5.57 -31.10
N GLU A 60 3.84 -5.42 -31.64
CA GLU A 60 5.10 -5.92 -31.04
C GLU A 60 5.44 -5.25 -29.69
N ASN A 61 4.94 -4.04 -29.44
CA ASN A 61 5.13 -3.31 -28.21
C ASN A 61 4.09 -3.64 -27.12
N VAL A 62 3.19 -4.61 -27.35
CA VAL A 62 2.18 -5.05 -26.40
C VAL A 62 2.55 -6.42 -25.83
N LYS A 63 2.81 -6.46 -24.54
CA LYS A 63 3.05 -7.68 -23.76
C LYS A 63 1.85 -7.99 -22.89
N ALA A 64 1.64 -9.26 -22.54
CA ALA A 64 0.49 -9.67 -21.78
C ALA A 64 0.79 -10.77 -20.74
N ILE A 65 0.14 -10.67 -19.59
CA ILE A 65 0.14 -11.70 -18.54
C ILE A 65 -1.31 -11.99 -18.16
N MET A 66 -1.66 -13.28 -18.07
CA MET A 66 -2.90 -13.72 -17.42
C MET A 66 -2.59 -14.43 -16.10
N LEU A 67 -3.11 -13.93 -15.01
CA LEU A 67 -3.04 -14.59 -13.71
C LEU A 67 -4.06 -15.74 -13.65
N ARG A 68 -3.80 -16.76 -12.84
CA ARG A 68 -4.70 -17.94 -12.71
C ARG A 68 -6.01 -17.62 -11.99
N GLY A 69 -6.12 -16.48 -11.35
CA GLY A 69 -7.30 -16.04 -10.63
C GLY A 69 -7.15 -14.59 -10.20
N ASN A 70 -8.17 -14.05 -9.52
CA ASN A 70 -8.13 -12.68 -9.03
C ASN A 70 -7.28 -12.59 -7.76
N TYR A 71 -6.08 -12.04 -7.89
CA TYR A 71 -5.13 -11.81 -6.78
C TYR A 71 -5.12 -10.35 -6.33
N GLY A 72 -5.84 -9.47 -7.03
CA GLY A 72 -5.95 -8.05 -6.75
C GLY A 72 -4.90 -7.18 -7.44
N LYS A 73 -5.20 -5.88 -7.51
CA LYS A 73 -4.43 -4.88 -8.27
C LYS A 73 -2.94 -4.84 -7.91
N ALA A 74 -2.57 -5.04 -6.64
CA ALA A 74 -1.16 -5.02 -6.22
C ALA A 74 -0.35 -6.17 -6.84
N ALA A 75 -0.94 -7.37 -6.90
CA ALA A 75 -0.30 -8.53 -7.53
C ALA A 75 -0.16 -8.33 -9.05
N ALA A 76 -1.21 -7.82 -9.70
CA ALA A 76 -1.17 -7.51 -11.12
C ALA A 76 -0.12 -6.44 -11.45
N LEU A 77 -0.04 -5.33 -10.70
CA LEU A 77 0.99 -4.32 -10.88
C LEU A 77 2.42 -4.89 -10.71
N ARG A 78 2.62 -5.74 -9.69
CA ARG A 78 3.92 -6.39 -9.47
C ARG A 78 4.30 -7.32 -10.62
N ALA A 79 3.34 -8.12 -11.12
CA ALA A 79 3.57 -9.01 -12.26
C ALA A 79 3.92 -8.21 -13.52
N GLY A 80 3.20 -7.14 -13.81
CA GLY A 80 3.45 -6.25 -14.93
C GLY A 80 4.80 -5.54 -14.83
N ALA A 81 5.13 -4.97 -13.69
CA ALA A 81 6.41 -4.32 -13.47
C ALA A 81 7.60 -5.28 -13.62
N LYS A 82 7.45 -6.55 -13.20
CA LYS A 82 8.48 -7.58 -13.37
C LYS A 82 8.67 -7.97 -14.84
N MET A 83 7.63 -7.90 -15.67
CA MET A 83 7.70 -8.19 -17.10
C MET A 83 8.20 -7.00 -17.91
N SER A 84 7.96 -5.79 -17.42
CA SER A 84 8.32 -4.56 -18.11
C SER A 84 9.84 -4.39 -18.25
N THR A 85 10.30 -3.69 -19.29
CA THR A 85 11.72 -3.50 -19.60
C THR A 85 12.15 -2.03 -19.63
N GLY A 86 11.18 -1.10 -19.66
CA GLY A 86 11.46 0.35 -19.72
C GLY A 86 12.09 0.91 -18.45
N ASP A 87 12.80 2.01 -18.56
CA ASP A 87 13.45 2.73 -17.45
C ASP A 87 12.44 3.38 -16.51
N LEU A 88 11.31 3.79 -17.08
CA LEU A 88 10.20 4.39 -16.33
C LEU A 88 8.95 3.52 -16.45
N ILE A 89 8.30 3.29 -15.34
CA ILE A 89 7.05 2.54 -15.26
C ILE A 89 5.90 3.52 -15.06
N ILE A 90 4.88 3.43 -15.89
CA ILE A 90 3.66 4.21 -15.81
C ILE A 90 2.51 3.26 -15.48
N THR A 91 1.83 3.49 -14.37
CA THR A 91 0.64 2.71 -14.02
C THR A 91 -0.62 3.51 -14.34
N MET A 92 -1.61 2.85 -14.92
CA MET A 92 -2.93 3.42 -15.23
C MET A 92 -4.01 2.39 -14.99
N ASP A 93 -5.23 2.84 -14.70
CA ASP A 93 -6.40 1.98 -14.64
C ASP A 93 -6.95 1.71 -16.05
N ALA A 94 -7.46 0.49 -16.27
CA ALA A 94 -7.98 0.08 -17.57
C ALA A 94 -9.35 0.71 -17.94
N ASP A 95 -9.99 1.43 -17.02
CA ASP A 95 -11.38 1.91 -17.14
C ASP A 95 -11.56 3.27 -17.86
N LEU A 96 -10.54 3.75 -18.57
CA LEU A 96 -10.50 5.02 -19.33
C LEU A 96 -10.71 6.28 -18.47
N GLN A 97 -10.67 6.18 -17.14
CA GLN A 97 -10.81 7.36 -16.28
C GLN A 97 -9.52 8.19 -16.21
N ASP A 98 -8.37 7.55 -16.30
CA ASP A 98 -7.07 8.21 -16.39
C ASP A 98 -6.80 8.61 -17.84
N ASP A 99 -6.35 9.85 -18.06
CA ASP A 99 -6.12 10.40 -19.40
C ASP A 99 -4.64 10.23 -19.82
N PRO A 100 -4.32 9.37 -20.83
CA PRO A 100 -2.95 9.23 -21.33
C PRO A 100 -2.31 10.54 -21.80
N ALA A 101 -3.11 11.55 -22.20
CA ALA A 101 -2.59 12.86 -22.61
C ALA A 101 -1.88 13.62 -21.47
N GLU A 102 -2.06 13.23 -20.21
CA GLU A 102 -1.34 13.80 -19.08
C GLU A 102 0.08 13.20 -18.89
N VAL A 103 0.44 12.12 -19.59
CA VAL A 103 1.75 11.46 -19.48
C VAL A 103 2.92 12.41 -19.70
N PRO A 104 2.95 13.25 -20.75
CA PRO A 104 4.05 14.19 -20.95
C PRO A 104 4.26 15.15 -19.77
N LYS A 105 3.17 15.62 -19.18
CA LYS A 105 3.19 16.50 -17.99
C LYS A 105 3.72 15.76 -16.76
N MET A 106 3.33 14.49 -16.57
CA MET A 106 3.84 13.67 -15.47
C MET A 106 5.33 13.37 -15.63
N LEU A 107 5.78 13.06 -16.85
CA LEU A 107 7.19 12.85 -17.15
C LEU A 107 8.03 14.13 -16.93
N ALA A 108 7.51 15.29 -17.30
CA ALA A 108 8.16 16.57 -17.06
C ALA A 108 8.31 16.89 -15.56
N ALA A 109 7.40 16.38 -14.71
CA ALA A 109 7.47 16.54 -13.26
C ALA A 109 8.44 15.53 -12.60
N LEU A 110 8.82 14.45 -13.29
CA LEU A 110 9.81 13.48 -12.82
C LEU A 110 11.23 13.99 -13.09
N THR A 111 11.61 15.05 -12.40
CA THR A 111 12.96 15.63 -12.44
C THR A 111 13.97 14.77 -11.69
N ASP A 112 15.24 15.22 -11.65
CA ASP A 112 16.26 14.55 -10.81
C ASP A 112 15.96 14.65 -9.31
N ASP A 113 15.05 15.55 -8.91
CA ASP A 113 14.63 15.68 -7.52
C ASP A 113 13.55 14.69 -7.08
N PHE A 114 12.91 13.98 -8.01
CA PHE A 114 11.82 13.07 -7.71
C PHE A 114 11.98 11.72 -8.42
N ASP A 115 11.60 10.67 -7.72
CA ASP A 115 11.69 9.29 -8.18
C ASP A 115 10.30 8.70 -8.49
N LEU A 116 9.24 9.35 -7.95
CA LEU A 116 7.84 8.99 -8.16
C LEU A 116 6.98 10.26 -8.30
N VAL A 117 6.16 10.29 -9.34
CA VAL A 117 5.11 11.30 -9.54
C VAL A 117 3.75 10.64 -9.47
N SER A 118 2.90 11.06 -8.52
CA SER A 118 1.51 10.61 -8.41
C SER A 118 0.57 11.60 -9.08
N GLY A 119 -0.41 11.10 -9.82
CA GLY A 119 -1.52 11.95 -10.25
C GLY A 119 -2.39 12.35 -9.06
N TRP A 120 -2.93 13.57 -9.11
CA TRP A 120 -3.92 14.07 -8.17
C TRP A 120 -5.19 14.50 -8.93
N LYS A 121 -6.31 13.87 -8.59
CA LYS A 121 -7.62 14.19 -9.15
C LYS A 121 -8.18 15.45 -8.46
N GLU A 122 -7.79 16.63 -8.93
CA GLU A 122 -8.15 17.92 -8.31
C GLU A 122 -9.67 18.16 -8.39
N VAL A 123 -10.25 17.96 -9.55
CA VAL A 123 -11.69 18.10 -9.77
C VAL A 123 -12.33 16.72 -9.71
N ARG A 124 -13.03 16.43 -8.61
CA ARG A 124 -13.81 15.20 -8.45
C ARG A 124 -15.29 15.49 -8.61
N ASN A 125 -15.90 14.93 -9.64
CA ASN A 125 -17.35 14.94 -9.83
C ASN A 125 -18.07 13.87 -8.97
N ASP A 126 -17.39 13.38 -7.91
CA ASP A 126 -17.92 12.36 -7.01
C ASP A 126 -18.82 12.96 -5.93
N PRO A 127 -19.89 12.26 -5.49
CA PRO A 127 -20.76 12.70 -4.39
C PRO A 127 -20.00 12.95 -3.09
N VAL A 128 -20.45 13.92 -2.27
CA VAL A 128 -19.81 14.36 -1.02
C VAL A 128 -19.58 13.20 -0.03
N ASN A 129 -20.48 12.22 0.00
CA ASN A 129 -20.37 11.01 0.85
C ASN A 129 -19.20 10.08 0.46
N LYS A 130 -18.58 10.26 -0.71
CA LYS A 130 -17.35 9.55 -1.12
C LYS A 130 -16.09 10.41 -0.92
N THR A 131 -16.19 11.72 -1.09
CA THR A 131 -15.03 12.62 -1.02
C THR A 131 -14.56 12.88 0.43
N MET A 132 -15.49 13.02 1.39
CA MET A 132 -15.16 13.24 2.80
C MET A 132 -14.32 12.08 3.42
N PRO A 133 -14.74 10.81 3.31
CA PRO A 133 -13.94 9.70 3.83
C PRO A 133 -12.55 9.60 3.20
N SER A 134 -12.43 9.94 1.91
CA SER A 134 -11.14 9.95 1.20
C SER A 134 -10.19 11.03 1.75
N LYS A 135 -10.70 12.24 2.03
CA LYS A 135 -9.89 13.34 2.62
C LYS A 135 -9.39 12.97 4.01
N VAL A 136 -10.28 12.42 4.86
CA VAL A 136 -9.89 11.96 6.20
C VAL A 136 -8.84 10.85 6.12
N PHE A 137 -9.01 9.90 5.21
CA PHE A 137 -8.04 8.84 4.98
C PHE A 137 -6.67 9.39 4.55
N ASN A 138 -6.62 10.27 3.54
CA ASN A 138 -5.38 10.87 3.06
C ASN A 138 -4.68 11.70 4.15
N TRP A 139 -5.45 12.43 4.97
CA TRP A 139 -4.91 13.14 6.13
C TRP A 139 -4.29 12.18 7.17
N LEU A 140 -4.97 11.07 7.48
CA LEU A 140 -4.45 10.05 8.39
C LEU A 140 -3.18 9.39 7.83
N VAL A 141 -3.14 9.08 6.53
CA VAL A 141 -1.93 8.57 5.88
C VAL A 141 -0.78 9.57 6.06
N GLY A 142 -1.00 10.86 5.75
CA GLY A 142 0.00 11.90 5.91
C GLY A 142 0.49 12.06 7.36
N LEU A 143 -0.43 11.96 8.33
CA LEU A 143 -0.10 12.06 9.76
C LEU A 143 0.74 10.89 10.25
N LEU A 144 0.39 9.65 9.86
CA LEU A 144 1.02 8.42 10.36
C LEU A 144 2.32 8.07 9.64
N THR A 145 2.45 8.45 8.36
CA THR A 145 3.58 8.06 7.51
C THR A 145 4.53 9.19 7.16
N GLY A 146 4.12 10.43 7.39
CA GLY A 146 4.89 11.64 7.01
C GLY A 146 4.77 12.01 5.52
N VAL A 147 4.21 11.14 4.67
CA VAL A 147 4.03 11.40 3.23
C VAL A 147 2.69 12.09 3.00
N ARG A 148 2.75 13.36 2.61
CA ARG A 148 1.55 14.18 2.42
C ARG A 148 1.23 14.29 0.94
N LEU A 149 0.23 13.55 0.49
CA LEU A 149 -0.36 13.63 -0.84
C LEU A 149 -1.86 13.93 -0.73
N HIS A 150 -2.39 14.66 -1.69
CA HIS A 150 -3.84 14.94 -1.77
C HIS A 150 -4.63 13.68 -2.18
N ASP A 151 -4.02 12.78 -2.97
CA ASP A 151 -4.67 11.55 -3.42
C ASP A 151 -3.72 10.33 -3.45
N HIS A 152 -3.69 9.57 -2.36
CA HIS A 152 -2.95 8.30 -2.32
C HIS A 152 -3.58 7.20 -3.19
N ASN A 153 -4.89 7.31 -3.51
CA ASN A 153 -5.63 6.28 -4.23
C ASN A 153 -5.56 6.40 -5.77
N CYS A 154 -5.01 7.49 -6.31
CA CYS A 154 -4.86 7.63 -7.75
C CYS A 154 -4.04 6.46 -8.32
N GLY A 155 -4.56 5.77 -9.35
CA GLY A 155 -3.87 4.68 -10.04
C GLY A 155 -2.81 5.17 -11.01
N PHE A 156 -2.97 6.39 -11.49
CA PHE A 156 -2.10 7.01 -12.48
C PHE A 156 -0.84 7.58 -11.82
N LYS A 157 0.29 6.90 -12.02
CA LYS A 157 1.58 7.26 -11.44
C LYS A 157 2.71 6.94 -12.39
N VAL A 158 3.79 7.71 -12.30
CA VAL A 158 5.06 7.48 -13.00
C VAL A 158 6.15 7.17 -11.98
N TYR A 159 6.93 6.15 -12.23
CA TYR A 159 7.96 5.65 -11.33
C TYR A 159 9.28 5.45 -12.06
N ARG A 160 10.40 5.68 -11.37
CA ARG A 160 11.67 5.03 -11.73
C ARG A 160 11.54 3.53 -11.44
N ARG A 161 12.09 2.69 -12.31
CA ARG A 161 12.00 1.22 -12.23
C ARG A 161 12.46 0.68 -10.88
N GLU A 162 13.51 1.24 -10.31
CA GLU A 162 14.13 0.82 -9.06
C GLU A 162 13.13 0.76 -7.89
N ILE A 163 12.04 1.54 -7.96
CA ILE A 163 10.98 1.50 -6.95
C ILE A 163 10.32 0.12 -6.91
N PHE A 164 10.04 -0.50 -8.05
CA PHE A 164 9.42 -1.82 -8.10
C PHE A 164 10.38 -2.96 -7.74
N ASP A 165 11.69 -2.74 -7.90
CA ASP A 165 12.71 -3.70 -7.48
C ASP A 165 12.84 -3.74 -5.95
N GLU A 166 12.67 -2.60 -5.28
CA GLU A 166 12.84 -2.46 -3.84
C GLU A 166 11.52 -2.53 -3.03
N VAL A 167 10.41 -2.08 -3.61
CA VAL A 167 9.10 -2.04 -2.94
C VAL A 167 8.32 -3.31 -3.19
N LYS A 168 8.09 -4.10 -2.14
CA LYS A 168 7.27 -5.32 -2.21
C LYS A 168 5.79 -4.98 -2.06
N LEU A 169 5.01 -5.22 -3.11
CA LEU A 169 3.57 -5.01 -3.11
C LEU A 169 2.84 -6.32 -2.81
N TYR A 170 1.91 -6.29 -1.86
CA TYR A 170 0.98 -7.38 -1.56
C TYR A 170 -0.35 -6.84 -1.03
N GLY A 171 -1.41 -7.64 -1.06
CA GLY A 171 -2.74 -7.25 -0.60
C GLY A 171 -3.27 -5.98 -1.30
N GLU A 172 -3.69 -4.99 -0.55
CA GLU A 172 -4.21 -3.71 -1.07
C GLU A 172 -3.15 -2.60 -1.08
N MET A 173 -1.85 -2.94 -1.00
CA MET A 173 -0.76 -1.95 -0.84
C MET A 173 -0.47 -1.10 -2.07
N HIS A 174 -1.11 -1.37 -3.22
CA HIS A 174 -0.96 -0.58 -4.44
C HIS A 174 -1.24 0.93 -4.24
N ARG A 175 -2.10 1.29 -3.29
CA ARG A 175 -2.39 2.69 -2.95
C ARG A 175 -1.34 3.34 -2.06
N PHE A 176 -0.51 2.55 -1.39
CA PHE A 176 0.54 3.00 -0.50
C PHE A 176 1.94 2.95 -1.13
N VAL A 177 2.04 2.69 -2.44
CA VAL A 177 3.35 2.69 -3.12
C VAL A 177 4.14 3.99 -2.86
N PRO A 178 3.55 5.19 -2.89
CA PRO A 178 4.26 6.41 -2.54
C PRO A 178 4.83 6.40 -1.12
N VAL A 179 4.09 5.87 -0.15
CA VAL A 179 4.53 5.76 1.26
C VAL A 179 5.66 4.73 1.39
N LEU A 180 5.51 3.57 0.75
CA LEU A 180 6.52 2.51 0.77
C LEU A 180 7.81 2.94 0.08
N ALA A 181 7.70 3.68 -1.03
CA ALA A 181 8.84 4.26 -1.73
C ALA A 181 9.55 5.32 -0.85
N ALA A 182 8.80 6.25 -0.26
CA ALA A 182 9.36 7.26 0.65
C ALA A 182 10.07 6.62 1.86
N ALA A 183 9.54 5.53 2.42
CA ALA A 183 10.18 4.78 3.51
C ALA A 183 11.51 4.11 3.10
N LYS A 184 11.73 3.90 1.79
CA LYS A 184 12.99 3.43 1.22
C LYS A 184 13.95 4.57 0.85
N GLY A 185 13.52 5.83 0.99
CA GLY A 185 14.32 7.01 0.69
C GLY A 185 14.06 7.62 -0.69
N PHE A 186 13.13 7.07 -1.47
CA PHE A 186 12.70 7.66 -2.75
C PHE A 186 11.90 8.94 -2.52
N ARG A 187 12.10 9.92 -3.38
CA ARG A 187 11.45 11.23 -3.29
C ARG A 187 10.17 11.22 -4.13
N VAL A 188 9.07 11.57 -3.48
CA VAL A 188 7.72 11.48 -4.04
C VAL A 188 7.12 12.87 -4.21
N THR A 189 6.47 13.10 -5.35
CA THR A 189 5.68 14.31 -5.60
C THR A 189 4.32 13.95 -6.21
N GLU A 190 3.45 14.94 -6.32
CA GLU A 190 2.15 14.81 -7.01
C GLU A 190 1.88 16.00 -7.90
N ILE A 191 1.12 15.77 -8.96
CA ILE A 191 0.63 16.83 -9.85
C ILE A 191 -0.86 16.65 -10.12
N PRO A 192 -1.60 17.75 -10.36
CA PRO A 192 -2.99 17.65 -10.77
C PRO A 192 -3.07 17.06 -12.19
N VAL A 193 -3.92 16.04 -12.34
CA VAL A 193 -4.20 15.36 -13.62
C VAL A 193 -5.68 15.41 -13.94
N ASN A 194 -6.00 15.42 -15.22
CA ASN A 194 -7.37 15.32 -15.71
C ASN A 194 -7.92 13.92 -15.40
N HIS A 195 -9.14 13.87 -14.87
CA HIS A 195 -9.83 12.62 -14.58
C HIS A 195 -11.19 12.61 -15.26
N ARG A 196 -11.36 11.67 -16.19
CA ARG A 196 -12.58 11.54 -16.98
C ARG A 196 -13.68 10.82 -16.19
N ALA A 197 -14.93 11.07 -16.51
CA ALA A 197 -16.03 10.26 -16.02
C ALA A 197 -15.90 8.82 -16.56
N ARG A 198 -16.24 7.82 -15.75
CA ARG A 198 -16.25 6.42 -16.20
C ARG A 198 -17.23 6.24 -17.36
N GLN A 199 -16.75 5.66 -18.46
CA GLN A 199 -17.57 5.44 -19.65
C GLN A 199 -18.21 4.05 -19.63
N HIS A 200 -17.51 3.03 -19.09
CA HIS A 200 -17.94 1.63 -19.07
C HIS A 200 -17.90 1.03 -17.66
N GLY A 201 -18.75 0.03 -17.40
CA GLY A 201 -18.75 -0.75 -16.18
C GLY A 201 -19.42 -0.09 -14.97
N VAL A 202 -19.55 -0.86 -13.88
CA VAL A 202 -20.17 -0.45 -12.60
C VAL A 202 -19.11 -0.32 -11.53
N SER A 203 -19.17 0.73 -10.72
CA SER A 203 -18.25 0.89 -9.59
C SER A 203 -18.34 -0.29 -8.63
N LYS A 204 -17.31 -1.10 -8.57
CA LYS A 204 -17.18 -2.29 -7.69
C LYS A 204 -16.93 -1.92 -6.22
N TYR A 205 -17.07 -0.62 -5.83
CA TYR A 205 -16.63 -0.07 -4.55
C TYR A 205 -17.78 0.22 -3.58
N GLY A 206 -17.82 -0.48 -2.43
CA GLY A 206 -18.81 -0.31 -1.35
C GLY A 206 -18.20 0.16 -0.02
N LEU A 207 -19.06 0.60 0.94
CA LEU A 207 -18.71 1.07 2.28
C LEU A 207 -17.91 0.06 3.14
N LYS A 208 -17.95 -1.23 2.80
CA LYS A 208 -17.18 -2.31 3.48
C LYS A 208 -15.65 -2.14 3.41
N ARG A 209 -15.15 -1.17 2.63
CA ARG A 209 -13.70 -0.92 2.46
C ARG A 209 -13.09 -0.01 3.52
N LEU A 210 -13.87 0.79 4.23
CA LEU A 210 -13.33 1.72 5.24
C LEU A 210 -12.56 1.00 6.35
N PRO A 211 -13.11 -0.08 6.98
CA PRO A 211 -12.34 -0.83 7.97
C PRO A 211 -11.09 -1.50 7.40
N LYS A 212 -11.18 -2.04 6.16
CA LYS A 212 -10.02 -2.66 5.50
C LYS A 212 -8.92 -1.63 5.24
N GLY A 213 -9.27 -0.47 4.66
CA GLY A 213 -8.31 0.60 4.40
C GLY A 213 -7.62 1.11 5.66
N PHE A 214 -8.32 1.16 6.79
CA PHE A 214 -7.72 1.53 8.08
C PHE A 214 -6.74 0.46 8.57
N LEU A 215 -7.08 -0.82 8.48
CA LEU A 215 -6.18 -1.93 8.83
C LEU A 215 -4.95 -1.95 7.92
N ASP A 216 -5.14 -1.71 6.61
CA ASP A 216 -4.03 -1.58 5.66
C ASP A 216 -3.11 -0.40 6.03
N LEU A 217 -3.69 0.74 6.42
CA LEU A 217 -2.92 1.90 6.87
C LEU A 217 -2.11 1.60 8.14
N LEU A 218 -2.71 0.92 9.12
CA LEU A 218 -1.98 0.48 10.32
C LEU A 218 -0.83 -0.46 9.94
N THR A 219 -1.09 -1.40 9.02
CA THR A 219 -0.05 -2.33 8.54
C THR A 219 1.09 -1.57 7.86
N VAL A 220 0.78 -0.64 6.94
CA VAL A 220 1.79 0.15 6.25
C VAL A 220 2.55 1.05 7.22
N SER A 221 1.85 1.74 8.13
CA SER A 221 2.48 2.57 9.16
C SER A 221 3.43 1.75 10.05
N PHE A 222 3.04 0.53 10.41
CA PHE A 222 3.91 -0.39 11.15
C PHE A 222 5.13 -0.81 10.33
N LEU A 223 4.93 -1.21 9.07
CA LEU A 223 6.02 -1.64 8.18
C LEU A 223 6.99 -0.50 7.83
N THR A 224 6.50 0.74 7.65
CA THR A 224 7.34 1.88 7.28
C THR A 224 7.99 2.55 8.49
N GLY A 225 7.25 2.66 9.60
CA GLY A 225 7.75 3.29 10.82
C GLY A 225 8.73 2.41 11.61
N PHE A 226 8.59 1.06 11.51
CA PHE A 226 9.35 0.11 12.33
C PHE A 226 10.06 -0.98 11.54
N ASN A 227 10.29 -0.74 10.24
CA ASN A 227 10.76 -1.73 9.26
C ASN A 227 12.04 -2.49 9.68
N GLN A 228 12.88 -1.92 10.55
CA GLN A 228 14.14 -2.55 10.97
C GLN A 228 14.21 -2.94 12.44
N ARG A 229 13.35 -2.38 13.30
CA ARG A 229 13.47 -2.60 14.76
C ARG A 229 12.11 -2.56 15.49
N PRO A 230 11.17 -3.47 15.19
CA PRO A 230 9.86 -3.52 15.86
C PRO A 230 9.96 -3.71 17.38
N LEU A 231 11.04 -4.36 17.85
CA LEU A 231 11.32 -4.54 19.27
C LEU A 231 11.49 -3.21 20.01
N HIS A 232 12.05 -2.16 19.37
CA HIS A 232 12.25 -0.88 20.04
C HIS A 232 10.93 -0.23 20.47
N LEU A 233 9.88 -0.29 19.65
CA LEU A 233 8.57 0.25 20.01
C LEU A 233 7.86 -0.63 21.03
N LEU A 234 7.58 -1.89 20.64
CA LEU A 234 6.82 -2.82 21.48
C LEU A 234 7.56 -3.11 22.78
N GLY A 235 8.90 -3.21 22.70
CA GLY A 235 9.78 -3.42 23.84
C GLY A 235 9.78 -2.23 24.82
N MET A 236 9.83 -0.99 24.32
CA MET A 236 9.79 0.20 25.17
C MET A 236 8.47 0.30 25.92
N PHE A 237 7.33 0.17 25.21
CA PHE A 237 6.02 0.16 25.87
C PHE A 237 5.84 -1.04 26.78
N GLY A 238 6.30 -2.22 26.37
CA GLY A 238 6.27 -3.43 27.18
C GLY A 238 7.08 -3.29 28.47
N LEU A 239 8.31 -2.77 28.36
CA LEU A 239 9.19 -2.55 29.52
C LEU A 239 8.61 -1.48 30.46
N ALA A 240 8.09 -0.38 29.94
CA ALA A 240 7.46 0.65 30.74
C ALA A 240 6.24 0.11 31.50
N THR A 241 5.35 -0.59 30.82
CA THR A 241 4.15 -1.20 31.40
C THR A 241 4.51 -2.26 32.45
N PHE A 242 5.50 -3.12 32.13
CA PHE A 242 6.02 -4.12 33.07
C PHE A 242 6.61 -3.46 34.31
N SER A 243 7.40 -2.40 34.16
CA SER A 243 8.05 -1.70 35.27
C SER A 243 7.01 -1.05 36.20
N VAL A 244 5.95 -0.45 35.65
CA VAL A 244 4.85 0.11 36.46
C VAL A 244 4.13 -1.00 37.25
N GLY A 245 3.84 -2.12 36.60
CA GLY A 245 3.25 -3.29 37.26
C GLY A 245 4.13 -3.88 38.36
N ALA A 246 5.44 -4.03 38.07
CA ALA A 246 6.42 -4.53 39.03
C ALA A 246 6.57 -3.59 40.24
N PHE A 247 6.61 -2.28 40.01
CA PHE A 247 6.65 -1.28 41.08
C PHE A 247 5.39 -1.34 41.91
N GLY A 248 4.20 -1.46 41.31
CA GLY A 248 2.95 -1.61 42.02
C GLY A 248 2.90 -2.87 42.90
N MET A 249 3.37 -4.01 42.37
CA MET A 249 3.48 -5.26 43.17
C MET A 249 4.48 -5.12 44.30
N PHE A 250 5.66 -4.51 44.05
CA PHE A 250 6.66 -4.26 45.07
C PHE A 250 6.12 -3.35 46.18
N ALA A 251 5.42 -2.27 45.85
CA ALA A 251 4.78 -1.38 46.82
C ALA A 251 3.71 -2.11 47.65
N MET A 252 2.94 -3.00 47.02
CA MET A 252 1.95 -3.81 47.73
C MET A 252 2.58 -4.88 48.62
N ALA A 253 3.74 -5.41 48.25
CA ALA A 253 4.51 -6.31 49.12
C ALA A 253 5.01 -5.58 50.38
N ILE A 254 5.55 -4.36 50.24
CA ILE A 254 5.92 -3.52 51.39
C ILE A 254 4.70 -3.21 52.24
N TYR A 255 3.60 -2.80 51.60
CA TYR A 255 2.34 -2.54 52.32
C TYR A 255 1.86 -3.75 53.13
N TRP A 256 1.97 -4.95 52.57
CA TRP A 256 1.61 -6.20 53.22
C TRP A 256 2.49 -6.45 54.46
N ILE A 257 3.81 -6.27 54.35
CA ILE A 257 4.77 -6.43 55.46
C ILE A 257 4.45 -5.43 56.60
N LEU A 258 4.26 -4.15 56.24
CA LEU A 258 3.94 -3.10 57.19
C LEU A 258 2.62 -3.38 57.91
N ARG A 259 1.60 -3.87 57.19
CA ARG A 259 0.33 -4.28 57.76
C ARG A 259 0.50 -5.42 58.76
N MET A 260 1.32 -6.42 58.44
CA MET A 260 1.55 -7.59 59.34
C MET A 260 2.30 -7.21 60.61
N VAL A 261 3.22 -6.24 60.52
CA VAL A 261 4.14 -5.92 61.66
C VAL A 261 3.65 -4.71 62.48
N ALA A 262 3.14 -3.67 61.81
CA ALA A 262 2.92 -2.40 62.48
C ALA A 262 1.45 -1.88 62.43
N TYR A 263 0.68 -2.25 61.39
CA TYR A 263 -0.63 -1.66 61.10
C TYR A 263 -1.68 -2.73 60.78
N PRO A 264 -2.08 -3.59 61.74
CA PRO A 264 -3.04 -4.70 61.47
C PRO A 264 -4.43 -4.23 61.05
N GLU A 265 -4.83 -2.99 61.37
CA GLU A 265 -6.09 -2.36 60.99
C GLU A 265 -6.18 -1.97 59.52
N TRP A 266 -5.08 -1.96 58.81
CA TRP A 266 -5.08 -1.63 57.38
C TRP A 266 -5.86 -2.67 56.57
N THR A 267 -6.51 -2.20 55.48
CA THR A 267 -7.31 -3.06 54.59
C THR A 267 -6.49 -4.22 54.02
N PRO A 268 -7.03 -5.47 54.02
CA PRO A 268 -6.36 -6.60 53.43
C PRO A 268 -6.02 -6.42 51.93
N LEU A 269 -4.93 -7.05 51.48
CA LEU A 269 -4.46 -6.97 50.10
C LEU A 269 -5.51 -7.36 49.06
N HIS A 270 -6.30 -8.40 49.32
CA HIS A 270 -7.34 -8.89 48.41
C HIS A 270 -8.48 -7.89 48.17
N GLN A 271 -8.61 -6.86 49.03
CA GLN A 271 -9.57 -5.76 48.86
C GLN A 271 -8.96 -4.54 48.17
N ARG A 272 -7.68 -4.60 47.76
CA ARG A 272 -6.98 -3.50 47.10
C ARG A 272 -6.97 -3.71 45.57
N PRO A 273 -7.70 -2.89 44.81
CA PRO A 273 -7.72 -2.99 43.33
C PRO A 273 -6.34 -2.86 42.68
N VAL A 274 -5.41 -2.16 43.35
CA VAL A 274 -4.02 -1.96 42.87
C VAL A 274 -3.31 -3.28 42.59
N VAL A 275 -3.56 -4.32 43.42
CA VAL A 275 -2.96 -5.63 43.19
C VAL A 275 -3.37 -6.20 41.82
N LEU A 276 -4.69 -6.15 41.53
CA LEU A 276 -5.22 -6.65 40.23
C LEU A 276 -4.67 -5.86 39.05
N TYR A 277 -4.65 -4.52 39.17
CA TYR A 277 -4.08 -3.67 38.12
C TYR A 277 -2.58 -3.91 37.90
N SER A 278 -1.80 -4.09 38.97
CA SER A 278 -0.37 -4.38 38.89
C SER A 278 -0.10 -5.71 38.18
N VAL A 279 -0.86 -6.76 38.50
CA VAL A 279 -0.77 -8.06 37.82
C VAL A 279 -1.17 -7.92 36.34
N GLY A 280 -2.24 -7.21 36.05
CA GLY A 280 -2.69 -6.95 34.67
C GLY A 280 -1.59 -6.23 33.85
N LEU A 281 -0.94 -5.21 34.44
CA LEU A 281 0.16 -4.49 33.80
C LEU A 281 1.41 -5.37 33.60
N LEU A 282 1.74 -6.24 34.55
CA LEU A 282 2.84 -7.21 34.38
C LEU A 282 2.59 -8.15 33.20
N ILE A 283 1.36 -8.71 33.12
CA ILE A 283 1.00 -9.63 32.04
C ILE A 283 1.04 -8.88 30.69
N LEU A 284 0.43 -7.70 30.61
CA LEU A 284 0.40 -6.90 29.39
C LEU A 284 1.82 -6.51 28.96
N GLY A 285 2.67 -6.07 29.88
CA GLY A 285 4.06 -5.71 29.60
C GLY A 285 4.87 -6.90 29.08
N THR A 286 4.70 -8.07 29.68
CA THR A 286 5.35 -9.31 29.21
C THR A 286 4.86 -9.71 27.82
N GLN A 287 3.56 -9.58 27.53
CA GLN A 287 3.01 -9.87 26.21
C GLN A 287 3.58 -8.93 25.15
N LEU A 288 3.62 -7.62 25.41
CA LEU A 288 4.19 -6.64 24.47
C LEU A 288 5.67 -6.91 24.19
N LEU A 289 6.47 -7.27 25.21
CA LEU A 289 7.87 -7.67 25.04
C LEU A 289 7.98 -8.92 24.16
N SER A 290 7.20 -9.95 24.45
CA SER A 290 7.20 -11.21 23.68
C SER A 290 6.81 -10.96 22.21
N MET A 291 5.79 -10.13 21.97
CA MET A 291 5.39 -9.73 20.61
C MET A 291 6.50 -8.95 19.90
N GLY A 292 7.22 -8.07 20.61
CA GLY A 292 8.36 -7.34 20.08
C GLY A 292 9.48 -8.27 19.62
N PHE A 293 9.83 -9.27 20.43
CA PHE A 293 10.83 -10.29 20.06
C PHE A 293 10.38 -11.15 18.88
N LEU A 294 9.12 -11.57 18.85
CA LEU A 294 8.58 -12.33 17.71
C LEU A 294 8.61 -11.51 16.41
N ALA A 295 8.20 -10.25 16.49
CA ALA A 295 8.23 -9.35 15.34
C ALA A 295 9.67 -9.15 14.81
N GLU A 296 10.65 -8.97 15.69
CA GLU A 296 12.08 -8.87 15.34
C GLU A 296 12.58 -10.15 14.66
N LEU A 297 12.21 -11.34 15.19
CA LEU A 297 12.57 -12.63 14.58
C LEU A 297 11.94 -12.81 13.19
N ILE A 298 10.70 -12.35 12.99
CA ILE A 298 10.02 -12.40 11.68
C ILE A 298 10.74 -11.48 10.70
N VAL A 299 11.09 -10.27 11.10
CA VAL A 299 11.84 -9.32 10.26
C VAL A 299 13.21 -9.90 9.90
N ALA A 300 13.92 -10.46 10.87
CA ALA A 300 15.24 -11.06 10.66
C ALA A 300 15.23 -12.29 9.71
N LYS A 301 14.15 -13.08 9.74
CA LYS A 301 13.98 -14.26 8.88
C LYS A 301 13.16 -13.99 7.61
N GLY A 302 12.43 -12.90 7.55
CA GLY A 302 11.37 -12.61 6.58
C GLY A 302 11.83 -12.16 5.20
N GLN A 303 12.85 -12.78 4.61
CA GLN A 303 13.17 -12.64 3.19
C GLN A 303 12.65 -13.84 2.38
N SER A 304 11.40 -14.24 2.60
CA SER A 304 10.75 -15.19 1.70
C SER A 304 10.54 -14.54 0.32
N ARG A 305 11.15 -15.12 -0.71
CA ARG A 305 11.09 -14.67 -2.12
C ARG A 305 9.85 -15.17 -2.86
N GLU A 306 8.83 -15.63 -2.17
CA GLU A 306 7.63 -16.18 -2.81
C GLU A 306 6.77 -15.07 -3.42
N GLU A 307 6.46 -15.24 -4.70
CA GLU A 307 5.56 -14.34 -5.42
C GLU A 307 4.10 -14.63 -4.98
N PRO A 308 3.29 -13.58 -4.66
CA PRO A 308 1.93 -13.77 -4.16
C PRO A 308 0.91 -14.16 -5.25
N TYR A 309 1.36 -14.57 -6.45
CA TYR A 309 0.51 -14.90 -7.59
C TYR A 309 1.06 -16.09 -8.38
N SER A 310 0.18 -16.72 -9.17
CA SER A 310 0.52 -17.77 -10.15
C SER A 310 0.13 -17.31 -11.55
N ILE A 311 1.08 -17.35 -12.49
CA ILE A 311 0.87 -16.98 -13.89
C ILE A 311 0.28 -18.18 -14.64
N ALA A 312 -0.81 -17.97 -15.38
CA ALA A 312 -1.43 -18.97 -16.23
C ALA A 312 -0.88 -18.94 -17.67
N LYS A 313 -0.71 -17.73 -18.23
CA LYS A 313 -0.17 -17.48 -19.56
C LYS A 313 0.68 -16.21 -19.56
N LYS A 314 1.69 -16.15 -20.44
CA LYS A 314 2.58 -15.01 -20.66
C LYS A 314 2.78 -14.88 -22.17
N LEU A 315 2.66 -13.67 -22.71
CA LEU A 315 2.94 -13.31 -24.10
C LEU A 315 3.99 -12.20 -24.11
N GLU A 316 5.09 -12.44 -24.82
CA GLU A 316 6.23 -11.51 -24.95
C GLU A 316 6.41 -11.07 -26.39
#